data_c092c1bd5db697b47a1b4de0073b7c06
#
_entry.id   c092c1bd5db697b47a1b4de0073b7c06
#
_cell.length_a   1.000
_cell.length_b   1.000
_cell.length_c   1.000
_cell.angle_alpha   90.00
_cell.angle_beta   90.00
_cell.angle_gamma   90.00
#
_symmetry.space_group_name_H-M   'P 1'
#
loop_
_entity.id
_entity.type
_entity.pdbx_description
1 polymer ?
#
loop_
_entity_poly.entity_id
_entity_poly.type
_entity_poly.pdbx_seq_one_letter_code
_entity_poly.pdbx_strand_id
1 'polypeptide(L)'
;MRHTIMTVLFTLFAILNTSFANNNWQEHLESILPSVNISEKLERELNPFYKPGSTPMNMDDAAMRLRINQVNTEYLAKLEQDRKETTIIAQDKKRKGVDRYSDLSNKYITINADKMNQIIDVWESRNGYLTPFHGQGRIFIKASKKSGLDPLYIFAHAVVESGWGTSHYATNRGNYFGINAVDHNPDKAYTMGDNMEDGIINGAIWINDNFYKEGAYSLNTMVNGSKKYATDSRWVNKIEHIWNESYAIMFNK
;
A
#
# COMPACT_ATOMS: atom_id res chain seq x y z
N MET A 1 -0.51 -11.73 -20.52
CA MET A 1 -1.64 -10.83 -20.83
C MET A 1 -1.40 -9.38 -20.38
N ARG A 2 -0.91 -9.07 -19.14
CA ARG A 2 -0.62 -7.68 -18.72
C ARG A 2 0.48 -6.98 -19.54
N HIS A 3 1.53 -7.68 -19.95
CA HIS A 3 2.61 -7.09 -20.77
C HIS A 3 2.15 -6.71 -22.19
N THR A 4 1.25 -7.48 -22.78
CA THR A 4 0.73 -7.21 -24.14
C THR A 4 -0.16 -5.96 -24.15
N ILE A 5 -0.95 -5.74 -23.10
CA ILE A 5 -1.82 -4.56 -22.97
C ILE A 5 -0.98 -3.29 -22.77
N MET A 6 0.09 -3.36 -21.96
CA MET A 6 1.01 -2.23 -21.77
C MET A 6 1.75 -1.83 -23.05
N THR A 7 2.19 -2.81 -23.83
CA THR A 7 2.89 -2.55 -25.10
C THR A 7 1.93 -1.90 -26.11
N VAL A 8 0.68 -2.35 -26.18
CA VAL A 8 -0.35 -1.78 -27.04
C VAL A 8 -0.67 -0.32 -26.67
N LEU A 9 -0.81 -0.02 -25.39
CA LEU A 9 -1.07 1.35 -24.91
C LEU A 9 0.14 2.29 -25.13
N PHE A 10 1.37 1.79 -25.01
CA PHE A 10 2.58 2.58 -25.26
C PHE A 10 2.75 2.90 -26.75
N THR A 11 2.42 1.93 -27.61
CA THR A 11 2.44 2.12 -29.07
C THR A 11 1.32 3.07 -29.52
N LEU A 12 0.14 2.99 -28.92
CA LEU A 12 -0.96 3.94 -29.13
C LEU A 12 -0.56 5.37 -28.76
N PHE A 13 0.14 5.56 -27.63
CA PHE A 13 0.57 6.88 -27.18
C PHE A 13 1.62 7.51 -28.12
N ALA A 14 2.59 6.73 -28.56
CA ALA A 14 3.59 7.19 -29.55
C ALA A 14 2.95 7.55 -30.90
N ILE A 15 1.98 6.76 -31.35
CA ILE A 15 1.25 6.95 -32.61
C ILE A 15 0.30 8.16 -32.52
N LEU A 16 -0.43 8.34 -31.41
CA LEU A 16 -1.30 9.49 -31.19
C LEU A 16 -0.51 10.80 -31.23
N ASN A 17 0.69 10.85 -30.64
CA ASN A 17 1.52 12.06 -30.66
C ASN A 17 2.12 12.38 -32.04
N THR A 18 2.34 11.39 -32.90
CA THR A 18 2.92 11.61 -34.24
C THR A 18 1.88 11.71 -35.34
N SER A 19 0.68 11.16 -35.19
CA SER A 19 -0.35 11.04 -36.22
C SER A 19 -1.47 12.08 -36.11
N PHE A 20 -1.54 12.87 -35.03
CA PHE A 20 -2.50 13.99 -34.93
C PHE A 20 -2.33 15.07 -36.00
N ALA A 21 -1.17 15.10 -36.67
CA ALA A 21 -0.92 16.02 -37.76
C ALA A 21 -1.59 15.61 -39.09
N ASN A 22 -2.01 14.35 -39.29
CA ASN A 22 -2.36 13.81 -40.61
C ASN A 22 -3.66 13.01 -40.72
N ASN A 23 -4.59 13.03 -39.79
CA ASN A 23 -5.91 12.35 -39.82
C ASN A 23 -5.95 10.85 -40.23
N ASN A 24 -4.83 10.14 -40.24
CA ASN A 24 -4.71 8.74 -40.73
C ASN A 24 -4.34 7.74 -39.61
N TRP A 25 -4.60 8.08 -38.34
CA TRP A 25 -4.24 7.25 -37.21
C TRP A 25 -5.00 5.90 -37.18
N GLN A 26 -6.24 5.86 -37.68
CA GLN A 26 -7.06 4.66 -37.68
C GLN A 26 -6.49 3.58 -38.62
N GLU A 27 -6.16 3.93 -39.86
CA GLU A 27 -5.52 3.04 -40.81
C GLU A 27 -4.13 2.57 -40.33
N HIS A 28 -3.41 3.42 -39.67
CA HIS A 28 -2.10 3.07 -39.11
C HIS A 28 -2.21 2.08 -37.95
N LEU A 29 -3.18 2.25 -37.04
CA LEU A 29 -3.46 1.29 -35.94
C LEU A 29 -3.94 -0.07 -36.47
N GLU A 30 -4.82 -0.10 -37.49
CA GLU A 30 -5.31 -1.32 -38.11
C GLU A 30 -4.19 -2.09 -38.82
N SER A 31 -3.19 -1.38 -39.39
CA SER A 31 -2.02 -2.00 -40.01
C SER A 31 -1.06 -2.67 -39.02
N ILE A 32 -1.00 -2.19 -37.80
CA ILE A 32 -0.10 -2.70 -36.77
C ILE A 32 -0.73 -3.83 -35.93
N LEU A 33 -2.07 -3.84 -35.81
CA LEU A 33 -2.81 -4.78 -34.95
C LEU A 33 -4.00 -5.42 -35.68
N PRO A 34 -3.75 -6.24 -36.69
CA PRO A 34 -4.80 -6.75 -37.60
C PRO A 34 -5.85 -7.67 -36.96
N SER A 35 -5.71 -8.06 -35.69
CA SER A 35 -6.60 -9.00 -34.99
C SER A 35 -7.47 -8.38 -33.90
N VAL A 36 -7.42 -7.05 -33.69
CA VAL A 36 -8.18 -6.39 -32.61
C VAL A 36 -8.99 -5.24 -33.20
N ASN A 37 -10.31 -5.27 -33.05
CA ASN A 37 -11.15 -4.11 -33.34
C ASN A 37 -10.88 -3.02 -32.27
N ILE A 38 -9.87 -2.18 -32.56
CA ILE A 38 -9.34 -1.18 -31.62
C ILE A 38 -10.37 -0.09 -31.36
N SER A 39 -11.16 0.28 -32.38
CA SER A 39 -12.23 1.28 -32.26
C SER A 39 -13.25 0.84 -31.20
N GLU A 40 -13.73 -0.39 -31.28
CA GLU A 40 -14.72 -0.94 -30.37
C GLU A 40 -14.16 -1.08 -28.94
N LYS A 41 -12.89 -1.47 -28.80
CA LYS A 41 -12.25 -1.62 -27.50
C LYS A 41 -11.99 -0.26 -26.83
N LEU A 42 -11.53 0.73 -27.59
CA LEU A 42 -11.33 2.10 -27.11
C LEU A 42 -12.66 2.74 -26.70
N GLU A 43 -13.71 2.58 -27.51
CA GLU A 43 -15.04 3.10 -27.19
C GLU A 43 -15.61 2.45 -25.91
N ARG A 44 -15.40 1.16 -25.71
CA ARG A 44 -15.84 0.46 -24.50
C ARG A 44 -15.14 0.99 -23.24
N GLU A 45 -13.85 1.28 -23.33
CA GLU A 45 -13.05 1.75 -22.17
C GLU A 45 -13.25 3.25 -21.88
N LEU A 46 -13.48 4.06 -22.92
CA LEU A 46 -13.59 5.52 -22.80
C LEU A 46 -15.04 6.03 -22.69
N ASN A 47 -16.01 5.24 -23.13
CA ASN A 47 -17.42 5.62 -23.08
C ASN A 47 -18.20 4.76 -22.06
N PRO A 48 -18.57 5.31 -20.89
CA PRO A 48 -19.33 4.57 -19.89
C PRO A 48 -20.74 4.17 -20.36
N PHE A 49 -21.24 4.74 -21.48
CA PHE A 49 -22.55 4.44 -22.09
C PHE A 49 -22.43 3.59 -23.35
N TYR A 50 -21.25 3.05 -23.66
CA TYR A 50 -21.03 2.23 -24.84
C TYR A 50 -21.99 1.04 -24.86
N LYS A 51 -22.65 0.86 -26.02
CA LYS A 51 -23.46 -0.33 -26.34
C LYS A 51 -22.87 -0.99 -27.59
N PRO A 52 -22.59 -2.30 -27.57
CA PRO A 52 -22.13 -3.01 -28.78
C PRO A 52 -23.08 -2.77 -29.96
N GLY A 53 -22.53 -2.39 -31.14
CA GLY A 53 -23.30 -2.07 -32.32
C GLY A 53 -23.83 -0.64 -32.40
N SER A 54 -23.46 0.25 -31.47
CA SER A 54 -23.71 1.70 -31.61
C SER A 54 -22.80 2.31 -32.69
N THR A 55 -23.24 3.42 -33.29
CA THR A 55 -22.41 4.17 -34.24
C THR A 55 -21.15 4.67 -33.53
N PRO A 56 -19.94 4.51 -34.11
CA PRO A 56 -18.71 5.02 -33.56
C PRO A 56 -18.79 6.51 -33.25
N MET A 57 -18.29 6.91 -32.06
CA MET A 57 -18.29 8.30 -31.65
C MET A 57 -17.29 9.11 -32.50
N ASN A 58 -17.72 10.27 -33.01
CA ASN A 58 -16.84 11.13 -33.80
C ASN A 58 -15.69 11.68 -32.88
N MET A 59 -14.47 11.26 -33.19
CA MET A 59 -13.27 11.65 -32.43
C MET A 59 -12.94 13.17 -32.51
N ASP A 60 -13.63 13.93 -33.36
CA ASP A 60 -13.51 15.38 -33.42
C ASP A 60 -14.33 16.10 -32.34
N ASP A 61 -15.07 15.36 -31.52
CA ASP A 61 -15.82 15.93 -30.41
C ASP A 61 -14.86 16.44 -29.31
N ALA A 62 -15.03 17.69 -28.93
CA ALA A 62 -14.23 18.35 -27.88
C ALA A 62 -14.32 17.60 -26.53
N ALA A 63 -15.46 17.00 -26.21
CA ALA A 63 -15.67 16.22 -25.00
C ALA A 63 -14.83 14.93 -25.00
N MET A 64 -14.68 14.26 -26.17
CA MET A 64 -13.84 13.07 -26.31
C MET A 64 -12.36 13.43 -26.15
N ARG A 65 -11.91 14.51 -26.76
CA ARG A 65 -10.52 14.99 -26.59
C ARG A 65 -10.20 15.31 -25.13
N LEU A 66 -11.13 15.93 -24.43
CA LEU A 66 -10.97 16.22 -23.00
C LEU A 66 -10.83 14.93 -22.18
N ARG A 67 -11.65 13.92 -22.46
CA ARG A 67 -11.63 12.63 -21.80
C ARG A 67 -10.33 11.85 -22.07
N ILE A 68 -9.85 11.85 -23.29
CA ILE A 68 -8.56 11.25 -23.67
C ILE A 68 -7.42 11.92 -22.89
N ASN A 69 -7.43 13.24 -22.80
CA ASN A 69 -6.41 13.97 -22.04
C ASN A 69 -6.44 13.66 -20.55
N GLN A 70 -7.63 13.53 -19.94
CA GLN A 70 -7.78 13.12 -18.56
C GLN A 70 -7.21 11.72 -18.31
N VAL A 71 -7.62 10.73 -19.12
CA VAL A 71 -7.13 9.35 -19.02
C VAL A 71 -5.62 9.28 -19.20
N ASN A 72 -5.06 10.02 -20.15
CA ASN A 72 -3.61 10.10 -20.36
C ASN A 72 -2.90 10.71 -19.16
N THR A 73 -3.45 11.76 -18.56
CA THR A 73 -2.87 12.42 -17.37
C THR A 73 -2.87 11.48 -16.17
N GLU A 74 -3.98 10.78 -15.93
CA GLU A 74 -4.09 9.78 -14.86
C GLU A 74 -3.13 8.60 -15.06
N TYR A 75 -3.00 8.13 -16.31
CA TYR A 75 -2.07 7.05 -16.67
C TYR A 75 -0.60 7.46 -16.48
N LEU A 76 -0.22 8.65 -16.91
CA LEU A 76 1.15 9.16 -16.73
C LEU A 76 1.48 9.37 -15.26
N ALA A 77 0.54 9.87 -14.47
CA ALA A 77 0.70 10.03 -13.03
C ALA A 77 0.91 8.66 -12.35
N LYS A 78 0.16 7.63 -12.77
CA LYS A 78 0.31 6.26 -12.28
C LYS A 78 1.67 5.65 -12.67
N LEU A 79 2.11 5.83 -13.92
CA LEU A 79 3.44 5.38 -14.36
C LEU A 79 4.58 6.04 -13.57
N GLU A 80 4.44 7.33 -13.28
CA GLU A 80 5.44 8.04 -12.49
C GLU A 80 5.46 7.57 -11.03
N GLN A 81 4.30 7.26 -10.48
CA GLN A 81 4.19 6.64 -9.16
C GLN A 81 4.82 5.26 -9.15
N ASP A 82 4.51 4.38 -10.12
CA ASP A 82 5.09 3.05 -10.25
C ASP A 82 6.62 3.12 -10.45
N ARG A 83 7.12 4.11 -11.18
CA ARG A 83 8.56 4.35 -11.36
C ARG A 83 9.23 4.78 -10.05
N LYS A 84 8.59 5.67 -9.28
CA LYS A 84 9.09 6.10 -7.97
C LYS A 84 9.12 4.91 -7.01
N GLU A 85 8.06 4.11 -6.96
CA GLU A 85 7.99 2.90 -6.14
C GLU A 85 9.09 1.90 -6.52
N THR A 86 9.33 1.66 -7.82
CA THR A 86 10.39 0.78 -8.31
C THR A 86 11.78 1.31 -7.94
N THR A 87 12.00 2.62 -8.00
CA THR A 87 13.28 3.26 -7.64
C THR A 87 13.54 3.14 -6.13
N ILE A 88 12.52 3.35 -5.30
CA ILE A 88 12.61 3.21 -3.84
C ILE A 88 12.87 1.75 -3.46
N ILE A 89 12.16 0.78 -4.08
CA ILE A 89 12.41 -0.65 -3.88
C ILE A 89 13.84 -1.03 -4.29
N ALA A 90 14.40 -0.43 -5.34
CA ALA A 90 15.77 -0.67 -5.77
C ALA A 90 16.80 -0.10 -4.78
N GLN A 91 16.51 1.02 -4.14
CA GLN A 91 17.33 1.60 -3.08
C GLN A 91 17.25 0.78 -1.78
N ASP A 92 16.06 0.30 -1.42
CA ASP A 92 15.86 -0.56 -0.26
C ASP A 92 16.49 -1.95 -0.40
N LYS A 93 16.64 -2.48 -1.63
CA LYS A 93 17.39 -3.73 -1.89
C LYS A 93 18.85 -3.68 -1.41
N LYS A 94 19.43 -2.50 -1.25
CA LYS A 94 20.76 -2.33 -0.65
C LYS A 94 20.75 -2.39 0.87
N ARG A 95 19.57 -2.36 1.50
CA ARG A 95 19.42 -2.41 2.95
C ARG A 95 19.45 -3.86 3.42
N LYS A 96 20.29 -4.17 4.40
CA LYS A 96 20.42 -5.51 5.00
C LYS A 96 19.28 -5.84 5.99
N GLY A 97 18.01 -5.52 5.66
CA GLY A 97 16.89 -5.71 6.57
C GLY A 97 16.75 -4.60 7.61
N VAL A 98 15.97 -4.85 8.63
CA VAL A 98 15.76 -3.97 9.79
C VAL A 98 16.12 -4.70 11.08
N ASP A 99 16.52 -3.93 12.08
CA ASP A 99 16.85 -4.41 13.42
C ASP A 99 16.28 -3.45 14.48
N ARG A 100 16.52 -3.78 15.75
CA ARG A 100 16.05 -2.97 16.89
C ARG A 100 16.57 -1.54 16.93
N TYR A 101 17.62 -1.20 16.20
CA TYR A 101 18.21 0.13 16.11
C TYR A 101 17.75 0.89 14.86
N SER A 102 17.01 0.24 13.99
CA SER A 102 16.47 0.85 12.77
C SER A 102 15.43 1.90 13.11
N ASP A 103 15.39 2.97 12.31
CA ASP A 103 14.43 4.05 12.45
C ASP A 103 13.01 3.55 12.14
N LEU A 104 12.05 3.86 13.01
CA LEU A 104 10.66 3.44 12.89
C LEU A 104 9.86 4.20 11.84
N SER A 105 10.43 5.25 11.23
CA SER A 105 9.73 6.05 10.21
C SER A 105 9.66 5.35 8.85
N ASN A 106 8.67 5.74 8.04
CA ASN A 106 8.44 5.19 6.69
C ASN A 106 9.31 5.78 5.59
N LYS A 107 10.33 6.59 5.91
CA LYS A 107 11.15 7.31 4.93
C LYS A 107 11.99 6.42 4.00
N TYR A 108 12.11 5.14 4.32
CA TYR A 108 12.94 4.18 3.58
C TYR A 108 12.15 3.10 2.86
N ILE A 109 10.83 3.04 3.01
CA ILE A 109 10.01 1.99 2.43
C ILE A 109 8.75 2.55 1.79
N THR A 110 8.47 2.08 0.59
CA THR A 110 7.20 2.30 -0.10
C THR A 110 6.65 0.96 -0.55
N ILE A 111 5.53 0.56 0.04
CA ILE A 111 4.77 -0.62 -0.38
C ILE A 111 3.32 -0.23 -0.60
N ASN A 112 2.65 -0.93 -1.51
CA ASN A 112 1.22 -0.78 -1.74
C ASN A 112 0.40 -1.80 -0.93
N ALA A 113 -0.92 -1.65 -0.96
CA ALA A 113 -1.83 -2.53 -0.22
C ALA A 113 -1.74 -4.00 -0.65
N ASP A 114 -1.55 -4.27 -1.95
CA ASP A 114 -1.45 -5.63 -2.48
C ASP A 114 -0.19 -6.33 -1.98
N LYS A 115 0.94 -5.61 -1.95
CA LYS A 115 2.18 -6.16 -1.40
C LYS A 115 2.09 -6.38 0.10
N MET A 116 1.40 -5.49 0.83
CA MET A 116 1.14 -5.68 2.24
C MET A 116 0.24 -6.90 2.49
N ASN A 117 -0.79 -7.13 1.67
CA ASN A 117 -1.62 -8.34 1.73
C ASN A 117 -0.78 -9.60 1.49
N GLN A 118 0.10 -9.60 0.48
CA GLN A 118 1.01 -10.74 0.24
C GLN A 118 1.88 -11.07 1.46
N ILE A 119 2.35 -10.06 2.19
CA ILE A 119 3.13 -10.27 3.42
C ILE A 119 2.26 -10.89 4.51
N ILE A 120 1.03 -10.41 4.69
CA ILE A 120 0.06 -10.97 5.65
C ILE A 120 -0.25 -12.42 5.29
N ASP A 121 -0.54 -12.73 4.01
CA ASP A 121 -0.83 -14.07 3.53
C ASP A 121 0.32 -15.06 3.81
N VAL A 122 1.58 -14.63 3.65
CA VAL A 122 2.75 -15.46 3.98
C VAL A 122 2.81 -15.75 5.47
N TRP A 123 2.55 -14.77 6.34
CA TRP A 123 2.51 -14.98 7.78
C TRP A 123 1.37 -15.91 8.20
N GLU A 124 0.17 -15.73 7.62
CA GLU A 124 -0.98 -16.61 7.87
C GLU A 124 -0.72 -18.04 7.43
N SER A 125 -0.07 -18.22 6.27
CA SER A 125 0.36 -19.53 5.81
C SER A 125 1.35 -20.20 6.77
N ARG A 126 2.31 -19.45 7.33
CA ARG A 126 3.26 -19.95 8.33
C ARG A 126 2.56 -20.31 9.66
N ASN A 127 1.56 -19.54 10.04
CA ASN A 127 0.79 -19.75 11.28
C ASN A 127 -0.26 -20.88 11.13
N GLY A 128 -0.67 -21.19 9.90
CA GLY A 128 -1.68 -22.21 9.59
C GLY A 128 -3.13 -21.76 9.82
N TYR A 129 -3.39 -20.46 9.98
CA TYR A 129 -4.74 -19.90 10.13
C TYR A 129 -4.84 -18.47 9.60
N LEU A 130 -6.06 -18.07 9.20
CA LEU A 130 -6.36 -16.69 8.84
C LEU A 130 -6.52 -15.82 10.09
N THR A 131 -6.05 -14.59 10.01
CA THR A 131 -6.16 -13.60 11.09
C THR A 131 -7.19 -12.53 10.75
N PRO A 132 -7.66 -11.72 11.71
CA PRO A 132 -8.44 -10.52 11.43
C PRO A 132 -7.76 -9.54 10.44
N PHE A 133 -6.43 -9.64 10.26
CA PHE A 133 -5.67 -8.81 9.32
C PHE A 133 -5.75 -9.28 7.87
N HIS A 134 -6.35 -10.45 7.60
CA HIS A 134 -6.48 -11.00 6.25
C HIS A 134 -7.12 -9.99 5.28
N GLY A 135 -6.43 -9.68 4.18
CA GLY A 135 -6.89 -8.72 3.18
C GLY A 135 -6.90 -7.25 3.63
N GLN A 136 -6.38 -6.93 4.83
CA GLN A 136 -6.43 -5.59 5.42
C GLN A 136 -5.15 -4.77 5.20
N GLY A 137 -4.29 -5.16 4.26
CA GLY A 137 -3.03 -4.45 3.97
C GLY A 137 -3.19 -2.95 3.73
N ARG A 138 -4.32 -2.52 3.15
CA ARG A 138 -4.67 -1.11 2.94
C ARG A 138 -4.67 -0.30 4.25
N ILE A 139 -5.09 -0.91 5.36
CA ILE A 139 -5.17 -0.24 6.67
C ILE A 139 -3.77 0.17 7.13
N PHE A 140 -2.78 -0.72 7.04
CA PHE A 140 -1.40 -0.45 7.44
C PHE A 140 -0.74 0.63 6.58
N ILE A 141 -1.04 0.65 5.27
CA ILE A 141 -0.59 1.72 4.37
C ILE A 141 -1.22 3.07 4.74
N LYS A 142 -2.51 3.12 5.07
CA LYS A 142 -3.16 4.35 5.55
C LYS A 142 -2.58 4.81 6.88
N ALA A 143 -2.38 3.89 7.82
CA ALA A 143 -1.78 4.19 9.12
C ALA A 143 -0.36 4.77 8.97
N SER A 144 0.46 4.18 8.11
CA SER A 144 1.79 4.69 7.76
C SER A 144 1.74 6.11 7.19
N LYS A 145 0.85 6.37 6.23
CA LYS A 145 0.68 7.72 5.64
C LYS A 145 0.25 8.77 6.66
N LYS A 146 -0.55 8.38 7.65
CA LYS A 146 -1.07 9.30 8.69
C LYS A 146 -0.08 9.52 9.83
N SER A 147 0.61 8.49 10.26
CA SER A 147 1.55 8.55 11.39
C SER A 147 2.99 8.89 10.97
N GLY A 148 3.38 8.63 9.73
CA GLY A 148 4.76 8.70 9.28
C GLY A 148 5.63 7.51 9.69
N LEU A 149 5.06 6.49 10.35
CA LEU A 149 5.77 5.28 10.75
C LEU A 149 5.81 4.25 9.61
N ASP A 150 6.80 3.36 9.63
CA ASP A 150 6.98 2.26 8.69
C ASP A 150 5.76 1.30 8.74
N PRO A 151 5.10 0.97 7.62
CA PRO A 151 3.91 0.13 7.61
C PRO A 151 4.18 -1.29 8.09
N LEU A 152 5.39 -1.84 7.88
CA LEU A 152 5.77 -3.16 8.38
C LEU A 152 6.06 -3.14 9.87
N TYR A 153 6.60 -2.03 10.41
CA TYR A 153 6.72 -1.84 11.84
C TYR A 153 5.33 -1.75 12.50
N ILE A 154 4.40 -0.96 11.93
CA ILE A 154 3.04 -0.84 12.45
C ILE A 154 2.37 -2.23 12.50
N PHE A 155 2.53 -3.03 11.43
CA PHE A 155 2.03 -4.40 11.39
C PHE A 155 2.66 -5.28 12.47
N ALA A 156 3.98 -5.32 12.54
CA ALA A 156 4.70 -6.13 13.51
C ALA A 156 4.30 -5.79 14.95
N HIS A 157 4.18 -4.51 15.26
CA HIS A 157 3.76 -4.03 16.56
C HIS A 157 2.31 -4.42 16.88
N ALA A 158 1.39 -4.19 15.96
CA ALA A 158 -0.01 -4.58 16.12
C ALA A 158 -0.16 -6.09 16.31
N VAL A 159 0.57 -6.91 15.54
CA VAL A 159 0.59 -8.38 15.68
C VAL A 159 1.00 -8.81 17.09
N VAL A 160 2.09 -8.27 17.61
CA VAL A 160 2.63 -8.67 18.93
C VAL A 160 1.70 -8.27 20.05
N GLU A 161 1.19 -7.03 20.06
CA GLU A 161 0.36 -6.49 21.13
C GLU A 161 -1.07 -7.04 21.13
N SER A 162 -1.60 -7.35 19.95
CA SER A 162 -2.99 -7.82 19.84
C SER A 162 -3.12 -9.34 19.70
N GLY A 163 -2.01 -10.09 19.74
CA GLY A 163 -2.05 -11.52 19.47
C GLY A 163 -2.66 -11.80 18.09
N TRP A 164 -2.07 -11.24 17.03
CA TRP A 164 -2.57 -11.35 15.66
C TRP A 164 -3.98 -10.75 15.45
N GLY A 165 -4.32 -9.69 16.18
CA GLY A 165 -5.59 -9.00 16.04
C GLY A 165 -6.75 -9.63 16.82
N THR A 166 -6.51 -10.65 17.64
CA THR A 166 -7.56 -11.44 18.31
C THR A 166 -7.81 -11.05 19.77
N SER A 167 -6.96 -10.21 20.36
CA SER A 167 -7.11 -9.84 21.77
C SER A 167 -8.43 -9.09 22.04
N HIS A 168 -8.93 -9.22 23.28
CA HIS A 168 -10.13 -8.52 23.74
C HIS A 168 -10.06 -6.99 23.52
N TYR A 169 -8.89 -6.38 23.76
CA TYR A 169 -8.72 -4.94 23.57
C TYR A 169 -8.75 -4.55 22.07
N ALA A 170 -8.18 -5.38 21.20
CA ALA A 170 -8.22 -5.16 19.77
C ALA A 170 -9.65 -5.23 19.25
N THR A 171 -10.40 -6.28 19.61
CA THR A 171 -11.74 -6.55 19.07
C THR A 171 -12.81 -5.62 19.62
N ASN A 172 -12.73 -5.21 20.90
CA ASN A 172 -13.79 -4.45 21.55
C ASN A 172 -13.50 -2.95 21.69
N ARG A 173 -12.23 -2.53 21.56
CA ARG A 173 -11.81 -1.14 21.75
C ARG A 173 -10.94 -0.61 20.61
N GLY A 174 -10.74 -1.38 19.54
CA GLY A 174 -9.81 -1.03 18.47
C GLY A 174 -8.36 -0.85 18.95
N ASN A 175 -8.02 -1.34 20.14
CA ASN A 175 -6.69 -1.13 20.73
C ASN A 175 -5.75 -2.26 20.36
N TYR A 176 -5.20 -2.18 19.14
CA TYR A 176 -4.28 -3.18 18.58
C TYR A 176 -2.84 -3.05 19.09
N PHE A 177 -2.53 -2.01 19.86
CA PHE A 177 -1.19 -1.70 20.35
C PHE A 177 -1.05 -1.81 21.87
N GLY A 178 -2.06 -2.29 22.58
CA GLY A 178 -2.01 -2.42 24.04
C GLY A 178 -1.89 -1.08 24.79
N ILE A 179 -2.30 0.03 24.17
CA ILE A 179 -2.10 1.37 24.72
C ILE A 179 -2.89 1.52 26.02
N ASN A 180 -2.15 1.83 27.12
CA ASN A 180 -2.66 1.96 28.49
C ASN A 180 -3.40 0.70 29.01
N ALA A 181 -3.12 -0.47 28.41
CA ALA A 181 -3.58 -1.75 28.95
C ALA A 181 -2.70 -2.12 30.14
N VAL A 182 -3.29 -2.13 31.34
CA VAL A 182 -2.58 -2.52 32.58
C VAL A 182 -3.20 -3.82 33.11
N ASP A 183 -2.37 -4.78 33.49
CA ASP A 183 -2.76 -6.13 33.90
C ASP A 183 -3.79 -6.15 35.05
N HIS A 184 -3.74 -5.14 35.94
CA HIS A 184 -4.61 -5.08 37.11
C HIS A 184 -5.84 -4.17 36.94
N ASN A 185 -5.99 -3.48 35.80
CA ASN A 185 -7.14 -2.63 35.53
C ASN A 185 -7.43 -2.54 34.02
N PRO A 186 -8.16 -3.55 33.47
CA PRO A 186 -8.50 -3.62 32.06
C PRO A 186 -9.31 -2.40 31.56
N ASP A 187 -10.05 -1.74 32.44
CA ASP A 187 -10.89 -0.59 32.09
C ASP A 187 -10.09 0.67 31.76
N LYS A 188 -8.82 0.72 32.12
CA LYS A 188 -7.91 1.81 31.77
C LYS A 188 -7.40 1.74 30.32
N ALA A 189 -7.51 0.61 29.65
CA ALA A 189 -7.09 0.49 28.25
C ALA A 189 -7.87 1.49 27.38
N TYR A 190 -7.15 2.24 26.54
CA TYR A 190 -7.77 3.23 25.66
C TYR A 190 -8.66 2.57 24.61
N THR A 191 -9.77 3.23 24.29
CA THR A 191 -10.52 2.95 23.06
C THR A 191 -9.88 3.74 21.94
N MET A 192 -9.36 3.04 20.93
CA MET A 192 -8.63 3.65 19.82
C MET A 192 -9.50 3.80 18.58
N GLY A 193 -10.65 3.13 18.52
CA GLY A 193 -11.61 3.22 17.42
C GLY A 193 -12.73 2.20 17.54
N ASP A 194 -13.80 2.43 16.78
CA ASP A 194 -14.97 1.55 16.74
C ASP A 194 -14.80 0.38 15.76
N ASN A 195 -13.74 0.41 14.97
CA ASN A 195 -13.38 -0.61 13.99
C ASN A 195 -11.86 -0.75 13.87
N MET A 196 -11.41 -1.77 13.12
CA MET A 196 -9.99 -2.06 12.94
C MET A 196 -9.24 -0.91 12.26
N GLU A 197 -9.82 -0.29 11.22
CA GLU A 197 -9.16 0.78 10.46
C GLU A 197 -8.87 1.96 11.36
N ASP A 198 -9.85 2.45 12.09
CA ASP A 198 -9.69 3.57 13.02
C ASP A 198 -8.72 3.21 14.15
N GLY A 199 -8.85 2.02 14.71
CA GLY A 199 -8.00 1.54 15.79
C GLY A 199 -6.51 1.48 15.43
N ILE A 200 -6.18 0.94 14.27
CA ILE A 200 -4.80 0.86 13.80
C ILE A 200 -4.26 2.24 13.41
N ILE A 201 -5.05 3.08 12.73
CA ILE A 201 -4.63 4.42 12.36
C ILE A 201 -4.38 5.28 13.60
N ASN A 202 -5.35 5.34 14.51
CA ASN A 202 -5.25 6.16 15.72
C ASN A 202 -4.13 5.67 16.65
N GLY A 203 -3.97 4.35 16.78
CA GLY A 203 -2.88 3.77 17.55
C GLY A 203 -1.50 4.10 16.98
N ALA A 204 -1.32 4.03 15.67
CA ALA A 204 -0.07 4.41 15.01
C ALA A 204 0.24 5.91 15.16
N ILE A 205 -0.78 6.78 15.06
CA ILE A 205 -0.64 8.22 15.31
C ILE A 205 -0.25 8.45 16.78
N TRP A 206 -0.91 7.78 17.70
CA TRP A 206 -0.60 7.91 19.14
C TRP A 206 0.85 7.49 19.45
N ILE A 207 1.35 6.39 18.87
CA ILE A 207 2.74 5.94 19.01
C ILE A 207 3.70 7.00 18.43
N ASN A 208 3.41 7.53 17.26
CA ASN A 208 4.22 8.60 16.68
C ASN A 208 4.28 9.82 17.58
N ASP A 209 3.14 10.29 18.08
CA ASP A 209 3.06 11.53 18.86
C ASP A 209 3.63 11.39 20.26
N ASN A 210 3.48 10.21 20.90
CA ASN A 210 3.89 10.00 22.29
C ASN A 210 5.25 9.34 22.45
N PHE A 211 5.82 8.76 21.41
CA PHE A 211 7.12 8.08 21.45
C PHE A 211 8.08 8.57 20.38
N TYR A 212 7.73 8.45 19.10
CA TYR A 212 8.66 8.80 18.03
C TYR A 212 9.06 10.28 18.07
N LYS A 213 8.09 11.19 18.13
CA LYS A 213 8.36 12.64 18.26
C LYS A 213 9.08 13.04 19.56
N GLU A 214 8.95 12.20 20.59
CA GLU A 214 9.62 12.37 21.88
C GLU A 214 11.01 11.71 21.93
N GLY A 215 11.56 11.31 20.77
CA GLY A 215 12.94 10.80 20.67
C GLY A 215 13.08 9.28 20.67
N ALA A 216 11.99 8.52 20.75
CA ALA A 216 12.03 7.06 20.66
C ALA A 216 12.02 6.59 19.19
N TYR A 217 13.10 6.85 18.47
CA TYR A 217 13.21 6.59 17.03
C TYR A 217 13.39 5.13 16.63
N SER A 218 13.61 4.22 17.59
CA SER A 218 13.87 2.80 17.33
C SER A 218 13.24 1.92 18.42
N LEU A 219 13.09 0.62 18.17
CA LEU A 219 12.62 -0.33 19.17
C LEU A 219 13.51 -0.31 20.43
N ASN A 220 14.84 -0.16 20.25
CA ASN A 220 15.76 -0.06 21.37
C ASN A 220 15.46 1.17 22.24
N THR A 221 15.19 2.33 21.64
CA THR A 221 14.87 3.56 22.40
C THR A 221 13.49 3.52 23.02
N MET A 222 12.54 2.75 22.49
CA MET A 222 11.22 2.53 23.09
C MET A 222 11.26 1.75 24.43
N VAL A 223 12.32 0.98 24.70
CA VAL A 223 12.45 0.21 25.95
C VAL A 223 13.57 0.73 26.86
N ASN A 224 14.60 1.36 26.30
CA ASN A 224 15.76 1.85 27.03
C ASN A 224 15.82 3.38 27.16
N GLY A 225 14.89 4.10 26.50
CA GLY A 225 14.78 5.54 26.56
C GLY A 225 14.20 6.06 27.90
N SER A 226 14.05 7.38 27.99
CA SER A 226 13.46 8.05 29.15
C SER A 226 12.00 7.68 29.40
N LYS A 227 11.24 7.48 28.32
CA LYS A 227 9.86 6.99 28.33
C LYS A 227 9.85 5.58 27.75
N LYS A 228 9.41 4.61 28.55
CA LYS A 228 9.39 3.20 28.15
C LYS A 228 8.00 2.81 27.66
N TYR A 229 7.94 2.16 26.48
CA TYR A 229 6.72 1.55 25.98
C TYR A 229 6.45 0.20 26.68
N ALA A 230 7.48 -0.62 26.80
CA ALA A 230 7.44 -1.91 27.48
C ALA A 230 8.64 -2.08 28.41
N THR A 231 8.48 -2.88 29.46
CA THR A 231 9.53 -3.23 30.43
C THR A 231 10.19 -4.58 30.13
N ASP A 232 9.55 -5.45 29.36
CA ASP A 232 10.07 -6.77 28.96
C ASP A 232 10.95 -6.65 27.72
N SER A 233 12.23 -6.99 27.85
CA SER A 233 13.19 -7.02 26.72
C SER A 233 12.80 -8.01 25.61
N ARG A 234 12.02 -9.04 25.91
CA ARG A 234 11.50 -10.01 24.93
C ARG A 234 10.50 -9.37 23.97
N TRP A 235 9.86 -8.25 24.36
CA TRP A 235 8.97 -7.47 23.52
C TRP A 235 9.68 -6.97 22.26
N VAL A 236 10.87 -6.38 22.44
CA VAL A 236 11.71 -5.92 21.31
C VAL A 236 12.01 -7.08 20.33
N ASN A 237 12.42 -8.23 20.88
CA ASN A 237 12.78 -9.38 20.04
C ASN A 237 11.60 -9.89 19.19
N LYS A 238 10.38 -9.88 19.73
CA LYS A 238 9.18 -10.31 19.00
C LYS A 238 8.85 -9.36 17.85
N ILE A 239 8.86 -8.04 18.10
CA ILE A 239 8.55 -7.06 17.06
C ILE A 239 9.66 -7.04 16.02
N GLU A 240 10.92 -7.01 16.43
CA GLU A 240 12.09 -7.05 15.55
C GLU A 240 12.02 -8.27 14.60
N HIS A 241 11.68 -9.45 15.11
CA HIS A 241 11.55 -10.66 14.32
C HIS A 241 10.48 -10.51 13.22
N ILE A 242 9.25 -10.12 13.58
CA ILE A 242 8.16 -9.97 12.60
C ILE A 242 8.46 -8.86 11.60
N TRP A 243 9.02 -7.75 12.06
CA TRP A 243 9.38 -6.62 11.21
C TRP A 243 10.46 -6.99 10.19
N ASN A 244 11.58 -7.59 10.65
CA ASN A 244 12.67 -8.02 9.78
C ASN A 244 12.26 -9.10 8.78
N GLU A 245 11.50 -10.11 9.22
CA GLU A 245 10.98 -11.16 8.34
C GLU A 245 10.01 -10.60 7.30
N SER A 246 9.16 -9.63 7.68
CA SER A 246 8.26 -8.94 6.74
C SER A 246 9.04 -8.18 5.68
N TYR A 247 10.17 -7.58 6.03
CA TYR A 247 11.13 -7.02 5.07
C TYR A 247 11.70 -8.09 4.14
N ALA A 248 12.12 -9.23 4.68
CA ALA A 248 12.64 -10.33 3.89
C ALA A 248 11.59 -10.87 2.88
N ILE A 249 10.34 -11.03 3.33
CA ILE A 249 9.20 -11.43 2.47
C ILE A 249 8.96 -10.40 1.37
N MET A 250 9.09 -9.10 1.67
CA MET A 250 8.89 -8.04 0.70
C MET A 250 9.86 -8.13 -0.48
N PHE A 251 11.12 -8.52 -0.23
CA PHE A 251 12.18 -8.57 -1.25
C PHE A 251 12.38 -9.96 -1.87
N ASN A 252 11.89 -11.03 -1.23
CA ASN A 252 11.91 -12.36 -1.82
C ASN A 252 10.77 -12.49 -2.84
N LYS A 253 11.13 -12.92 -4.05
CA LYS A 253 10.19 -13.25 -5.13
C LYS A 253 9.69 -14.67 -4.98
#